data_9f0ecb706e8861725d5149083e1f8ba0
#
_entry.id   9f0ecb706e8861725d5149083e1f8ba0
#
_cell.length_a   1.000
_cell.length_b   1.000
_cell.length_c   1.000
_cell.angle_alpha   90.00
_cell.angle_beta   90.00
_cell.angle_gamma   90.00
#
_symmetry.space_group_name_H-M   'P 1'
#
loop_
_entity.id
_entity.type
_entity.pdbx_description
1 polymer ?
#
loop_
_entity_poly.entity_id
_entity_poly.type
_entity_poly.pdbx_seq_one_letter_code
_entity_poly.pdbx_strand_id
1 'polypeptide(L)'
;MDLLKEICDSYRKWKPLEECILRIETYQVSDGILVLENCRALIESICKTILKDLNEPTLGTESLQSLVSKACNKMSCLPNTGDLVRSFVTVSQRLGEFRNNFAVTAHGASVYEIKERRNKINKTAIDFMISTVEQLTVFLITVYQEEYPLKKQEKIRYEDNPDFNDQFDEEVEPIQIGEYGPYSPSEVLFNIDIDAYKKNYQIMI
;
A
#
# COMPACT_ATOMS: atom_id res chain seq x y z
N MET A 1 8.08 1.74 3.26
CA MET A 1 7.25 1.09 2.18
C MET A 1 7.09 2.03 0.98
N ASP A 2 8.20 2.60 0.52
CA ASP A 2 8.18 3.71 -0.46
C ASP A 2 7.80 3.26 -1.88
N LEU A 3 8.30 2.10 -2.32
CA LEU A 3 7.97 1.55 -3.64
C LEU A 3 6.47 1.24 -3.78
N LEU A 4 5.85 0.70 -2.73
CA LEU A 4 4.42 0.40 -2.75
C LEU A 4 3.58 1.67 -2.70
N LYS A 5 4.03 2.71 -1.98
CA LYS A 5 3.39 4.04 -1.99
C LYS A 5 3.41 4.65 -3.39
N GLU A 6 4.55 4.58 -4.09
CA GLU A 6 4.65 5.05 -5.47
C GLU A 6 3.66 4.36 -6.41
N ILE A 7 3.41 3.06 -6.20
CA ILE A 7 2.40 2.31 -6.95
C ILE A 7 0.99 2.81 -6.59
N CYS A 8 0.69 3.01 -5.32
CA CYS A 8 -0.60 3.53 -4.86
C CYS A 8 -0.88 4.92 -5.43
N ASP A 9 0.13 5.78 -5.46
CA ASP A 9 0.04 7.12 -6.07
C ASP A 9 -0.11 7.08 -7.59
N SER A 10 0.51 6.10 -8.24
CA SER A 10 0.48 5.98 -9.70
C SER A 10 -0.80 5.34 -10.23
N TYR A 11 -1.51 4.55 -9.42
CA TYR A 11 -2.65 3.77 -9.88
C TYR A 11 -3.80 3.81 -8.87
N ARG A 12 -4.90 4.47 -9.25
CA ARG A 12 -6.11 4.63 -8.42
C ARG A 12 -6.64 3.32 -7.83
N LYS A 13 -6.48 2.22 -8.56
CA LYS A 13 -6.90 0.89 -8.11
C LYS A 13 -6.27 0.49 -6.79
N TRP A 14 -4.98 0.83 -6.60
CA TRP A 14 -4.20 0.44 -5.43
C TRP A 14 -4.22 1.48 -4.29
N LYS A 15 -4.80 2.66 -4.53
CA LYS A 15 -4.91 3.74 -3.53
C LYS A 15 -5.46 3.28 -2.16
N PRO A 16 -6.48 2.40 -2.07
CA PRO A 16 -6.99 1.94 -0.77
C PRO A 16 -5.96 1.18 0.09
N LEU A 17 -4.86 0.70 -0.48
CA LEU A 17 -3.79 0.02 0.27
C LEU A 17 -3.00 0.96 1.19
N GLU A 18 -3.05 2.27 0.95
CA GLU A 18 -2.37 3.28 1.76
C GLU A 18 -2.77 3.22 3.24
N GLU A 19 -4.01 2.86 3.54
CA GLU A 19 -4.44 2.70 4.93
C GLU A 19 -3.66 1.59 5.64
N CYS A 20 -3.43 0.46 4.97
CA CYS A 20 -2.61 -0.62 5.54
C CYS A 20 -1.14 -0.20 5.67
N ILE A 21 -0.61 0.51 4.67
CA ILE A 21 0.78 1.02 4.70
C ILE A 21 0.96 1.98 5.87
N LEU A 22 0.07 2.95 6.03
CA LEU A 22 0.10 3.91 7.12
C LEU A 22 0.07 3.23 8.49
N ARG A 23 -0.77 2.20 8.66
CA ARG A 23 -0.82 1.42 9.90
C ARG A 23 0.49 0.68 10.17
N ILE A 24 1.08 0.05 9.15
CA ILE A 24 2.38 -0.63 9.28
C ILE A 24 3.44 0.36 9.78
N GLU A 25 3.56 1.52 9.16
CA GLU A 25 4.55 2.54 9.52
C GLU A 25 4.29 3.15 10.91
N THR A 26 3.02 3.41 11.25
CA THR A 26 2.64 3.95 12.55
C THR A 26 3.01 3.00 13.69
N TYR A 27 2.81 1.70 13.52
CA TYR A 27 3.04 0.71 14.57
C TYR A 27 4.42 0.05 14.52
N GLN A 28 5.26 0.35 13.54
CA GLN A 28 6.58 -0.28 13.32
C GLN A 28 7.46 -0.26 14.58
N VAL A 29 7.40 0.80 15.38
CA VAL A 29 8.22 0.95 16.59
C VAL A 29 7.48 0.48 17.84
N SER A 30 6.16 0.59 17.88
CA SER A 30 5.36 0.44 19.10
C SER A 30 4.67 -0.92 19.24
N ASP A 31 4.24 -1.55 18.14
CA ASP A 31 3.49 -2.81 18.18
C ASP A 31 3.75 -3.71 16.97
N GLY A 32 4.76 -4.56 17.09
CA GLY A 32 5.13 -5.51 16.03
C GLY A 32 4.02 -6.51 15.67
N ILE A 33 3.07 -6.79 16.57
CA ILE A 33 1.94 -7.69 16.28
C ILE A 33 0.98 -7.01 15.31
N LEU A 34 0.64 -5.74 15.55
CA LEU A 34 -0.19 -4.97 14.64
C LEU A 34 0.47 -4.79 13.27
N VAL A 35 1.80 -4.63 13.24
CA VAL A 35 2.55 -4.62 11.97
C VAL A 35 2.35 -5.91 11.20
N LEU A 36 2.52 -7.08 11.85
CA LEU A 36 2.35 -8.38 11.22
C LEU A 36 0.93 -8.61 10.70
N GLU A 37 -0.08 -8.18 11.45
CA GLU A 37 -1.49 -8.27 11.03
C GLU A 37 -1.76 -7.40 9.80
N ASN A 38 -1.26 -6.17 9.76
CA ASN A 38 -1.42 -5.29 8.61
C ASN A 38 -0.59 -5.75 7.39
N CYS A 39 0.62 -6.29 7.59
CA CYS A 39 1.41 -6.92 6.53
C CYS A 39 0.66 -8.09 5.87
N ARG A 40 0.04 -8.94 6.67
CA ARG A 40 -0.80 -10.03 6.18
C ARG A 40 -2.01 -9.51 5.42
N ALA A 41 -2.76 -8.55 6.00
CA ALA A 41 -3.94 -7.95 5.38
C ALA A 41 -3.59 -7.31 4.03
N LEU A 42 -2.44 -6.68 3.92
CA LEU A 42 -1.94 -6.07 2.68
C LEU A 42 -1.76 -7.10 1.57
N ILE A 43 -1.05 -8.20 1.83
CA ILE A 43 -0.86 -9.29 0.85
C ILE A 43 -2.21 -9.91 0.47
N GLU A 44 -3.07 -10.20 1.46
CA GLU A 44 -4.40 -10.78 1.21
C GLU A 44 -5.26 -9.86 0.33
N SER A 45 -5.25 -8.56 0.57
CA SER A 45 -6.02 -7.58 -0.20
C SER A 45 -5.57 -7.54 -1.66
N ILE A 46 -4.26 -7.56 -1.90
CA ILE A 46 -3.70 -7.58 -3.25
C ILE A 46 -4.06 -8.88 -3.97
N CYS A 47 -3.82 -10.03 -3.34
CA CYS A 47 -4.16 -11.34 -3.95
C CYS A 47 -5.65 -11.46 -4.26
N LYS A 48 -6.53 -11.07 -3.32
CA LYS A 48 -7.98 -11.10 -3.53
C LYS A 48 -8.42 -10.15 -4.64
N THR A 49 -7.79 -8.99 -4.75
CA THR A 49 -8.07 -8.03 -5.84
C THR A 49 -7.69 -8.62 -7.20
N ILE A 50 -6.48 -9.17 -7.31
CA ILE A 50 -6.01 -9.84 -8.52
C ILE A 50 -6.95 -10.99 -8.90
N LEU A 51 -7.25 -11.90 -7.96
CA LEU A 51 -8.11 -13.05 -8.20
C LEU A 51 -9.53 -12.62 -8.61
N LYS A 52 -10.09 -11.58 -7.98
CA LYS A 52 -11.40 -11.03 -8.35
C LYS A 52 -11.42 -10.52 -9.79
N ASP A 53 -10.39 -9.82 -10.22
CA ASP A 53 -10.29 -9.31 -11.60
C ASP A 53 -10.15 -10.45 -12.62
N LEU A 54 -9.49 -11.53 -12.23
CA LEU A 54 -9.34 -12.74 -13.04
C LEU A 54 -10.58 -13.66 -12.98
N ASN A 55 -11.66 -13.22 -12.34
CA ASN A 55 -12.90 -13.99 -12.12
C ASN A 55 -12.67 -15.32 -11.38
N GLU A 56 -11.66 -15.36 -10.49
CA GLU A 56 -11.36 -16.53 -9.69
C GLU A 56 -12.02 -16.40 -8.30
N PRO A 57 -12.84 -17.37 -7.89
CA PRO A 57 -13.53 -17.31 -6.61
C PRO A 57 -12.54 -17.47 -5.44
N THR A 58 -12.75 -16.69 -4.37
CA THR A 58 -12.06 -16.85 -3.10
C THR A 58 -13.04 -17.27 -2.01
N LEU A 59 -12.64 -18.23 -1.17
CA LEU A 59 -13.53 -18.81 -0.14
C LEU A 59 -13.58 -17.99 1.15
N GLY A 60 -12.79 -16.93 1.28
CA GLY A 60 -12.72 -16.11 2.50
C GLY A 60 -11.96 -16.73 3.68
N THR A 61 -11.83 -18.05 3.70
CA THR A 61 -11.12 -18.81 4.76
C THR A 61 -9.76 -19.36 4.32
N GLU A 62 -9.29 -18.92 3.15
CA GLU A 62 -8.04 -19.42 2.57
C GLU A 62 -6.82 -18.95 3.36
N SER A 63 -5.81 -19.83 3.44
CA SER A 63 -4.52 -19.43 4.00
C SER A 63 -3.82 -18.40 3.09
N LEU A 64 -2.96 -17.58 3.68
CA LEU A 64 -2.16 -16.60 2.92
C LEU A 64 -1.35 -17.29 1.80
N GLN A 65 -0.76 -18.44 2.13
CA GLN A 65 -0.05 -19.30 1.17
C GLN A 65 -0.93 -19.68 -0.03
N SER A 66 -2.18 -20.10 0.25
CA SER A 66 -3.12 -20.50 -0.80
C SER A 66 -3.49 -19.33 -1.70
N LEU A 67 -3.74 -18.15 -1.14
CA LEU A 67 -4.07 -16.94 -1.90
C LEU A 67 -2.92 -16.51 -2.81
N VAL A 68 -1.69 -16.45 -2.28
CA VAL A 68 -0.49 -16.11 -3.07
C VAL A 68 -0.26 -17.14 -4.18
N SER A 69 -0.35 -18.43 -3.86
CA SER A 69 -0.20 -19.50 -4.85
C SER A 69 -1.23 -19.41 -5.97
N LYS A 70 -2.51 -19.20 -5.63
CA LYS A 70 -3.58 -19.01 -6.62
C LYS A 70 -3.33 -17.79 -7.50
N ALA A 71 -3.02 -16.63 -6.92
CA ALA A 71 -2.76 -15.41 -7.66
C ALA A 71 -1.59 -15.60 -8.64
N CYS A 72 -0.45 -16.14 -8.17
CA CYS A 72 0.71 -16.40 -9.02
C CYS A 72 0.41 -17.41 -10.15
N ASN A 73 -0.33 -18.49 -9.86
CA ASN A 73 -0.65 -19.52 -10.85
C ASN A 73 -1.63 -19.04 -11.93
N LYS A 74 -2.38 -17.97 -11.66
CA LYS A 74 -3.35 -17.41 -12.61
C LYS A 74 -2.77 -16.32 -13.49
N MET A 75 -1.65 -15.74 -13.12
CA MET A 75 -0.91 -14.79 -13.94
C MET A 75 -0.02 -15.53 -14.94
N SER A 76 -0.34 -15.44 -16.23
CA SER A 76 0.31 -16.20 -17.29
C SER A 76 1.69 -15.65 -17.70
N CYS A 77 1.99 -14.40 -17.30
CA CYS A 77 3.26 -13.74 -17.60
C CYS A 77 4.45 -14.21 -16.75
N LEU A 78 4.29 -15.29 -15.97
CA LEU A 78 5.34 -15.91 -15.16
C LEU A 78 5.87 -17.24 -15.76
N PRO A 79 6.22 -17.33 -17.07
CA PRO A 79 6.79 -18.53 -17.62
C PRO A 79 8.18 -18.78 -17.01
N ASN A 80 8.45 -20.03 -16.62
CA ASN A 80 9.73 -20.48 -16.03
C ASN A 80 10.09 -19.89 -14.64
N THR A 81 9.16 -19.26 -13.94
CA THR A 81 9.38 -18.71 -12.58
C THR A 81 8.87 -19.61 -11.47
N GLY A 82 8.58 -20.88 -11.76
CA GLY A 82 8.00 -21.81 -10.80
C GLY A 82 8.76 -21.91 -9.46
N ASP A 83 10.08 -21.80 -9.48
CA ASP A 83 10.89 -21.81 -8.26
C ASP A 83 10.81 -20.49 -7.51
N LEU A 84 10.74 -19.36 -8.20
CA LEU A 84 10.53 -18.05 -7.61
C LEU A 84 9.15 -17.96 -6.96
N VAL A 85 8.10 -18.40 -7.67
CA VAL A 85 6.73 -18.47 -7.14
C VAL A 85 6.68 -19.36 -5.90
N ARG A 86 7.32 -20.54 -5.92
CA ARG A 86 7.43 -21.41 -4.74
C ARG A 86 8.12 -20.72 -3.57
N SER A 87 9.15 -19.94 -3.83
CA SER A 87 9.85 -19.16 -2.81
C SER A 87 8.92 -18.12 -2.18
N PHE A 88 8.16 -17.36 -2.97
CA PHE A 88 7.17 -16.42 -2.46
C PHE A 88 6.03 -17.09 -1.69
N VAL A 89 5.55 -18.22 -2.17
CA VAL A 89 4.55 -19.04 -1.47
C VAL A 89 5.09 -19.50 -0.11
N THR A 90 6.34 -19.94 -0.07
CA THR A 90 7.01 -20.37 1.18
C THR A 90 7.18 -19.17 2.14
N VAL A 91 7.64 -18.02 1.65
CA VAL A 91 7.75 -16.80 2.46
C VAL A 91 6.39 -16.40 3.03
N SER A 92 5.34 -16.42 2.22
CA SER A 92 3.98 -16.09 2.66
C SER A 92 3.47 -17.06 3.74
N GLN A 93 3.78 -18.35 3.62
CA GLN A 93 3.50 -19.34 4.66
C GLN A 93 4.22 -18.99 5.96
N ARG A 94 5.52 -18.72 5.90
CA ARG A 94 6.33 -18.36 7.08
C ARG A 94 5.86 -17.07 7.75
N LEU A 95 5.43 -16.07 6.97
CA LEU A 95 4.81 -14.85 7.47
C LEU A 95 3.51 -15.17 8.24
N GLY A 96 2.68 -16.05 7.70
CA GLY A 96 1.45 -16.50 8.36
C GLY A 96 1.72 -17.25 9.66
N GLU A 97 2.69 -18.19 9.66
CA GLU A 97 3.13 -18.94 10.83
C GLU A 97 3.74 -18.01 11.90
N PHE A 98 4.58 -17.08 11.49
CA PHE A 98 5.19 -16.10 12.39
C PHE A 98 4.11 -15.25 13.09
N ARG A 99 3.15 -14.72 12.30
CA ARG A 99 1.99 -14.01 12.87
C ARG A 99 1.23 -14.87 13.87
N ASN A 100 0.92 -16.12 13.54
CA ASN A 100 0.15 -17.01 14.41
C ASN A 100 0.88 -17.34 15.71
N ASN A 101 2.20 -17.45 15.68
CA ASN A 101 3.02 -17.71 16.87
C ASN A 101 3.09 -16.51 17.83
N PHE A 102 2.90 -15.30 17.33
CA PHE A 102 3.02 -14.06 18.11
C PHE A 102 1.69 -13.33 18.34
N ALA A 103 0.65 -13.62 17.54
CA ALA A 103 -0.66 -12.99 17.72
C ALA A 103 -1.30 -13.39 19.05
N VAL A 104 -1.61 -12.38 19.84
CA VAL A 104 -2.26 -12.52 21.15
C VAL A 104 -3.74 -12.88 21.01
N THR A 105 -4.36 -12.45 19.91
CA THR A 105 -5.81 -12.48 19.73
C THR A 105 -6.35 -13.74 19.08
N ALA A 106 -5.49 -14.54 18.42
CA ALA A 106 -5.96 -15.66 17.61
C ALA A 106 -6.59 -16.82 18.43
N HIS A 107 -6.18 -17.05 19.69
CA HIS A 107 -6.65 -18.20 20.49
C HIS A 107 -6.68 -17.94 22.01
N GLY A 108 -6.76 -16.68 22.45
CA GLY A 108 -6.70 -16.34 23.88
C GLY A 108 -5.41 -16.87 24.53
N ALA A 109 -4.54 -15.99 24.96
CA ALA A 109 -3.30 -16.35 25.64
C ALA A 109 -3.37 -15.89 27.10
N SER A 110 -2.71 -16.58 28.01
CA SER A 110 -2.56 -16.12 29.39
C SER A 110 -1.75 -14.81 29.42
N VAL A 111 -1.94 -14.02 30.49
CA VAL A 111 -1.20 -12.76 30.67
C VAL A 111 0.32 -12.94 30.59
N TYR A 112 0.82 -14.08 31.06
CA TYR A 112 2.25 -14.44 31.02
C TYR A 112 2.72 -14.70 29.59
N GLU A 113 1.96 -15.46 28.80
CA GLU A 113 2.26 -15.73 27.38
C GLU A 113 2.21 -14.46 26.53
N ILE A 114 1.27 -13.57 26.81
CA ILE A 114 1.18 -12.25 26.13
C ILE A 114 2.47 -11.46 26.34
N LYS A 115 2.97 -11.40 27.57
CA LYS A 115 4.19 -10.67 27.93
C LYS A 115 5.43 -11.32 27.29
N GLU A 116 5.54 -12.65 27.31
CA GLU A 116 6.63 -13.37 26.64
C GLU A 116 6.64 -13.17 25.12
N ARG A 117 5.47 -13.23 24.49
CA ARG A 117 5.36 -13.09 23.02
C ARG A 117 5.78 -11.68 22.58
N ARG A 118 5.36 -10.62 23.28
CA ARG A 118 5.78 -9.24 22.98
C ARG A 118 7.31 -9.06 23.08
N ASN A 119 7.96 -9.70 24.03
CA ASN A 119 9.41 -9.60 24.22
C ASN A 119 10.24 -10.39 23.18
N LYS A 120 9.63 -11.33 22.45
CA LYS A 120 10.32 -12.16 21.45
C LYS A 120 10.40 -11.52 20.06
N ILE A 121 9.59 -10.51 19.78
CA ILE A 121 9.62 -9.82 18.49
C ILE A 121 10.63 -8.70 18.56
N ASN A 122 11.78 -8.87 17.92
CA ASN A 122 12.79 -7.82 17.86
C ASN A 122 12.56 -6.89 16.63
N LYS A 123 13.06 -5.65 16.75
CA LYS A 123 12.92 -4.64 15.69
C LYS A 123 13.48 -5.12 14.34
N THR A 124 14.65 -5.76 14.34
CA THR A 124 15.30 -6.23 13.11
C THR A 124 14.41 -7.23 12.36
N ALA A 125 13.72 -8.13 13.08
CA ALA A 125 12.78 -9.07 12.47
C ALA A 125 11.58 -8.35 11.86
N ILE A 126 11.04 -7.34 12.54
CA ILE A 126 9.93 -6.53 12.01
C ILE A 126 10.38 -5.75 10.75
N ASP A 127 11.52 -5.09 10.78
CA ASP A 127 12.06 -4.34 9.65
C ASP A 127 12.29 -5.26 8.44
N PHE A 128 12.85 -6.44 8.67
CA PHE A 128 13.03 -7.46 7.64
C PHE A 128 11.69 -7.91 7.04
N MET A 129 10.68 -8.13 7.91
CA MET A 129 9.35 -8.55 7.45
C MET A 129 8.65 -7.47 6.63
N ILE A 130 8.71 -6.22 7.05
CA ILE A 130 8.16 -5.08 6.29
C ILE A 130 8.80 -5.03 4.90
N SER A 131 10.14 -5.10 4.82
CA SER A 131 10.85 -5.08 3.54
C SER A 131 10.48 -6.27 2.66
N THR A 132 10.35 -7.47 3.24
CA THR A 132 9.95 -8.68 2.50
C THR A 132 8.53 -8.56 1.96
N VAL A 133 7.61 -8.04 2.76
CA VAL A 133 6.21 -7.82 2.35
C VAL A 133 6.13 -6.77 1.26
N GLU A 134 6.88 -5.67 1.36
CA GLU A 134 6.94 -4.66 0.30
C GLU A 134 7.42 -5.27 -1.02
N GLN A 135 8.53 -6.01 -1.02
CA GLN A 135 9.05 -6.64 -2.24
C GLN A 135 8.05 -7.64 -2.85
N LEU A 136 7.41 -8.46 -2.02
CA LEU A 136 6.41 -9.41 -2.47
C LEU A 136 5.19 -8.70 -3.07
N THR A 137 4.69 -7.67 -2.43
CA THR A 137 3.49 -6.94 -2.88
C THR A 137 3.75 -6.13 -4.14
N VAL A 138 4.91 -5.47 -4.23
CA VAL A 138 5.36 -4.78 -5.44
C VAL A 138 5.50 -5.77 -6.60
N PHE A 139 6.13 -6.92 -6.38
CA PHE A 139 6.24 -7.97 -7.37
C PHE A 139 4.88 -8.44 -7.89
N LEU A 140 3.94 -8.79 -6.99
CA LEU A 140 2.60 -9.26 -7.39
C LEU A 140 1.85 -8.22 -8.23
N ILE A 141 1.92 -6.95 -7.83
CA ILE A 141 1.26 -5.86 -8.57
C ILE A 141 1.94 -5.64 -9.93
N THR A 142 3.27 -5.62 -9.97
CA THR A 142 4.01 -5.40 -11.23
C THR A 142 3.71 -6.48 -12.23
N VAL A 143 3.80 -7.75 -11.83
CA VAL A 143 3.48 -8.90 -12.70
C VAL A 143 2.02 -8.85 -13.18
N TYR A 144 1.09 -8.52 -12.28
CA TYR A 144 -0.31 -8.33 -12.66
C TYR A 144 -0.47 -7.22 -13.70
N GLN A 145 0.24 -6.10 -13.56
CA GLN A 145 0.15 -4.96 -14.47
C GLN A 145 0.84 -5.19 -15.82
N GLU A 146 1.83 -6.07 -15.89
CA GLU A 146 2.42 -6.49 -17.17
C GLU A 146 1.40 -7.22 -18.03
N GLU A 147 0.55 -8.05 -17.45
CA GLU A 147 -0.50 -8.78 -18.14
C GLU A 147 -1.77 -7.94 -18.34
N TYR A 148 -2.13 -7.13 -17.34
CA TYR A 148 -3.33 -6.28 -17.30
C TYR A 148 -2.95 -4.82 -17.06
N PRO A 149 -2.44 -4.11 -18.07
CA PRO A 149 -1.94 -2.75 -17.92
C PRO A 149 -3.02 -1.80 -17.38
N LEU A 150 -2.75 -1.16 -16.25
CA LEU A 150 -3.61 -0.13 -15.70
C LEU A 150 -3.19 1.24 -16.25
N LYS A 151 -4.17 2.11 -16.50
CA LYS A 151 -3.89 3.49 -16.85
C LYS A 151 -3.27 4.20 -15.62
N LYS A 152 -2.05 4.72 -15.79
CA LYS A 152 -1.42 5.56 -14.76
C LYS A 152 -2.25 6.81 -14.55
N GLN A 153 -2.35 7.23 -13.30
CA GLN A 153 -2.82 8.58 -13.02
C GLN A 153 -1.75 9.57 -13.51
N GLU A 154 -2.18 10.53 -14.28
CA GLU A 154 -1.30 11.65 -14.62
C GLU A 154 -0.98 12.39 -13.33
N LYS A 155 0.30 12.43 -12.96
CA LYS A 155 0.77 13.28 -11.88
C LYS A 155 0.68 14.72 -12.40
N ILE A 156 -0.33 15.44 -11.93
CA ILE A 156 -0.40 16.88 -12.20
C ILE A 156 0.79 17.51 -11.48
N ARG A 157 1.59 18.27 -12.23
CA ARG A 157 2.64 19.12 -11.69
C ARG A 157 2.16 20.57 -11.73
N TYR A 158 2.53 21.33 -10.73
CA TYR A 158 2.13 22.74 -10.66
C TYR A 158 2.60 23.51 -11.89
N GLU A 159 3.84 23.26 -12.29
CA GLU A 159 4.50 23.93 -13.40
C GLU A 159 3.90 23.60 -14.79
N ASP A 160 3.16 22.51 -14.90
CA ASP A 160 2.53 22.08 -16.15
C ASP A 160 1.20 22.80 -16.42
N ASN A 161 0.70 23.63 -15.48
CA ASN A 161 -0.61 24.27 -15.56
C ASN A 161 -0.55 25.79 -15.32
N PRO A 162 0.33 26.54 -16.00
CA PRO A 162 0.50 27.98 -15.73
C PRO A 162 -0.77 28.79 -15.96
N ASP A 163 -1.50 28.52 -17.05
CA ASP A 163 -2.73 29.28 -17.39
C ASP A 163 -3.82 29.11 -16.31
N PHE A 164 -3.97 27.89 -15.78
CA PHE A 164 -4.89 27.65 -14.66
C PHE A 164 -4.40 28.35 -13.39
N ASN A 165 -3.12 28.27 -13.08
CA ASN A 165 -2.55 28.87 -11.88
C ASN A 165 -2.75 30.38 -11.90
N ASP A 166 -2.45 31.04 -13.02
CA ASP A 166 -2.61 32.47 -13.19
C ASP A 166 -4.08 32.90 -13.05
N GLN A 167 -4.99 32.18 -13.71
CA GLN A 167 -6.43 32.48 -13.60
C GLN A 167 -6.95 32.27 -12.17
N PHE A 168 -6.55 31.19 -11.50
CA PHE A 168 -6.96 30.94 -10.12
C PHE A 168 -6.44 32.02 -9.16
N ASP A 169 -5.20 32.49 -9.38
CA ASP A 169 -4.57 33.54 -8.58
C ASP A 169 -5.16 34.93 -8.85
N GLU A 170 -5.77 35.15 -10.01
CA GLU A 170 -6.54 36.36 -10.29
C GLU A 170 -7.91 36.39 -9.60
N GLU A 171 -8.55 35.22 -9.44
CA GLU A 171 -9.87 35.04 -8.83
C GLU A 171 -9.84 34.99 -7.29
N VAL A 172 -8.70 34.61 -6.70
CA VAL A 172 -8.54 34.39 -5.25
C VAL A 172 -7.51 35.35 -4.68
N GLU A 173 -7.84 36.02 -3.59
CA GLU A 173 -6.89 36.90 -2.92
C GLU A 173 -5.64 36.17 -2.44
N PRO A 174 -4.44 36.78 -2.58
CA PRO A 174 -3.21 36.23 -2.07
C PRO A 174 -3.28 35.86 -0.59
N ILE A 175 -2.70 34.72 -0.21
CA ILE A 175 -2.81 34.17 1.15
C ILE A 175 -1.71 34.75 2.04
N GLN A 176 -2.12 35.41 3.13
CA GLN A 176 -1.21 35.96 4.14
C GLN A 176 -1.25 35.04 5.39
N ILE A 177 -0.08 34.60 5.84
CA ILE A 177 0.06 33.77 7.06
C ILE A 177 0.91 34.55 8.07
N GLY A 178 0.27 35.32 8.95
CA GLY A 178 0.96 36.16 9.92
C GLY A 178 1.82 37.23 9.24
N GLU A 179 3.14 37.18 9.49
CA GLU A 179 4.12 38.10 8.86
C GLU A 179 4.70 37.53 7.54
N TYR A 180 4.28 36.32 7.14
CA TYR A 180 4.80 35.61 5.96
C TYR A 180 3.82 35.70 4.79
N GLY A 181 4.35 35.83 3.59
CA GLY A 181 3.57 35.95 2.35
C GLY A 181 3.76 37.33 1.69
N PRO A 182 2.90 37.71 0.74
CA PRO A 182 1.75 36.94 0.26
C PRO A 182 2.17 35.68 -0.53
N TYR A 183 1.39 34.60 -0.38
CA TYR A 183 1.56 33.36 -1.12
C TYR A 183 0.54 33.28 -2.24
N SER A 184 0.91 32.66 -3.35
CA SER A 184 0.03 32.37 -4.47
C SER A 184 -1.05 31.36 -4.02
N PRO A 185 -2.35 31.68 -4.16
CA PRO A 185 -3.43 30.77 -3.77
C PRO A 185 -3.38 29.41 -4.47
N SER A 186 -3.04 29.40 -5.77
CA SER A 186 -2.92 28.17 -6.55
C SER A 186 -1.79 27.27 -6.04
N GLU A 187 -0.63 27.84 -5.68
CA GLU A 187 0.50 27.10 -5.12
C GLU A 187 0.18 26.55 -3.73
N VAL A 188 -0.47 27.34 -2.89
CA VAL A 188 -0.94 26.92 -1.58
C VAL A 188 -1.93 25.77 -1.72
N LEU A 189 -2.92 25.89 -2.63
CA LEU A 189 -3.91 24.86 -2.88
C LEU A 189 -3.24 23.55 -3.37
N PHE A 190 -2.29 23.65 -4.32
CA PHE A 190 -1.54 22.51 -4.83
C PHE A 190 -0.77 21.76 -3.74
N ASN A 191 -0.12 22.48 -2.83
CA ASN A 191 0.71 21.90 -1.78
C ASN A 191 -0.10 21.36 -0.59
N ILE A 192 -1.27 21.94 -0.29
CA ILE A 192 -2.07 21.55 0.87
C ILE A 192 -3.13 20.51 0.49
N ASP A 193 -3.81 20.69 -0.66
CA ASP A 193 -4.90 19.83 -1.11
C ASP A 193 -4.86 19.66 -2.63
N ILE A 194 -4.03 18.72 -3.08
CA ILE A 194 -3.86 18.42 -4.51
C ILE A 194 -5.15 17.89 -5.16
N ASP A 195 -6.05 17.27 -4.40
CA ASP A 195 -7.31 16.77 -4.95
C ASP A 195 -8.30 17.92 -5.18
N ALA A 196 -8.32 18.92 -4.30
CA ALA A 196 -9.05 20.16 -4.53
C ALA A 196 -8.46 20.94 -5.71
N TYR A 197 -7.13 21.02 -5.84
CA TYR A 197 -6.47 21.62 -7.00
C TYR A 197 -6.89 20.93 -8.31
N LYS A 198 -6.83 19.61 -8.39
CA LYS A 198 -7.25 18.83 -9.56
C LYS A 198 -8.71 19.06 -9.93
N LYS A 199 -9.59 19.14 -8.94
CA LYS A 199 -11.01 19.37 -9.15
C LYS A 199 -11.27 20.72 -9.75
N ASN A 200 -10.62 21.77 -9.24
CA ASN A 200 -10.74 23.13 -9.79
C ASN A 200 -10.18 23.21 -11.22
N TYR A 201 -9.01 22.63 -11.46
CA TYR A 201 -8.42 22.50 -12.79
C TYR A 201 -9.38 21.84 -13.80
N GLN A 202 -10.06 20.72 -13.42
CA GLN A 202 -11.01 20.04 -14.30
C GLN A 202 -12.30 20.82 -14.58
N ILE A 203 -12.66 21.77 -13.74
CA ILE A 203 -13.85 22.62 -13.93
C ILE A 203 -13.55 23.77 -14.91
N MET A 204 -12.30 24.22 -14.98
CA MET A 204 -11.87 25.36 -15.78
C MET A 204 -11.45 25.01 -17.21
N ILE A 205 -11.19 23.70 -17.50
CA ILE A 205 -10.92 23.19 -18.85
C ILE A 205 -12.20 22.63 -19.47
#